data_6e8f360882ca820c1b1bfaea32bbc7d6
#
_entry.id   6e8f360882ca820c1b1bfaea32bbc7d6
#
_cell.length_a   1.000
_cell.length_b   1.000
_cell.length_c   1.000
_cell.angle_alpha   90.00
_cell.angle_beta   90.00
_cell.angle_gamma   90.00
#
_symmetry.space_group_name_H-M   'P 1'
#
loop_
_entity.id
_entity.type
_entity.pdbx_description
1 polymer ?
#
loop_
_entity_poly.entity_id
_entity_poly.type
_entity_poly.pdbx_seq_one_letter_code
_entity_poly.pdbx_strand_id
1 'polypeptide(L)'
;MSVKSTFRNGSAFPLALLFMLAAVLACSSGSAKKCTATLTLGGLTFVGEDAAEEKATRNACNKYCREADPGYEAMYGVWLDSPAGKAAGRPSKEEAIFKDKKLMDYVTVTCANECLAKIKDGKGKVETKCD
;
A
#
# COMPACT_ATOMS: atom_id res chain seq x y z
N MET A 1 62.48 32.09 34.15
CA MET A 1 61.83 32.02 35.45
C MET A 1 60.82 30.91 35.42
N SER A 2 61.18 29.97 35.96
CA SER A 2 60.70 28.87 36.80
C SER A 2 59.32 29.11 37.41
N VAL A 3 58.38 28.24 37.21
CA VAL A 3 57.58 27.65 38.27
C VAL A 3 57.08 26.29 37.86
N LYS A 4 57.64 25.28 38.50
CA LYS A 4 57.11 23.93 38.65
C LYS A 4 55.79 24.00 39.41
N SER A 5 54.80 23.23 39.06
CA SER A 5 53.86 22.72 40.04
C SER A 5 53.44 21.31 39.68
N THR A 6 53.92 20.47 40.49
CA THR A 6 53.65 19.06 40.67
C THR A 6 52.35 18.93 41.47
N PHE A 7 51.43 18.12 41.06
CA PHE A 7 50.43 17.45 41.93
C PHE A 7 50.07 16.17 41.21
N ARG A 8 50.46 15.14 41.62
CA ARG A 8 50.45 14.08 42.61
C ARG A 8 49.03 13.70 43.04
N ASN A 9 48.70 12.50 42.71
CA ASN A 9 47.96 11.46 43.38
C ASN A 9 46.53 11.73 43.73
N GLY A 10 45.75 10.78 43.32
CA GLY A 10 44.81 10.29 44.25
C GLY A 10 43.67 9.52 43.60
N SER A 11 43.88 8.24 43.60
CA SER A 11 42.92 7.38 44.29
C SER A 11 41.63 7.05 43.60
N ALA A 12 41.54 5.76 43.39
CA ALA A 12 40.30 4.99 43.53
C ALA A 12 39.15 5.32 42.57
N PHE A 13 39.25 4.66 41.45
CA PHE A 13 38.04 4.32 40.71
C PHE A 13 37.30 3.23 41.50
N PRO A 14 36.14 3.50 42.06
CA PRO A 14 35.25 2.41 42.39
C PRO A 14 34.76 1.83 41.06
N LEU A 15 34.93 0.57 40.90
CA LEU A 15 34.21 -0.26 39.92
C LEU A 15 32.71 -0.02 40.12
N ALA A 16 32.18 1.00 39.54
CA ALA A 16 30.74 1.16 39.41
C ALA A 16 30.33 0.39 38.19
N LEU A 17 29.83 -0.79 38.46
CA LEU A 17 28.90 -1.57 37.67
C LEU A 17 28.36 -0.81 36.46
N LEU A 18 28.94 -1.09 35.31
CA LEU A 18 28.27 -0.91 34.04
C LEU A 18 27.19 -1.99 33.97
N PHE A 19 26.06 -1.76 34.61
CA PHE A 19 24.80 -2.34 34.17
C PHE A 19 24.51 -1.73 32.82
N MET A 20 25.07 -2.34 31.79
CA MET A 20 24.52 -2.26 30.47
C MET A 20 23.10 -2.79 30.58
N LEU A 21 22.18 -1.85 30.76
CA LEU A 21 20.78 -2.06 30.39
C LEU A 21 20.82 -2.30 28.87
N ALA A 22 21.04 -3.54 28.48
CA ALA A 22 20.62 -4.01 27.18
C ALA A 22 19.09 -3.84 27.17
N ALA A 23 18.64 -2.65 26.78
CA ALA A 23 17.29 -2.48 26.29
C ALA A 23 17.21 -3.38 25.07
N VAL A 24 16.81 -4.61 25.31
CA VAL A 24 16.30 -5.48 24.28
C VAL A 24 15.08 -4.75 23.74
N LEU A 25 15.28 -3.96 22.70
CA LEU A 25 14.21 -3.61 21.78
C LEU A 25 13.72 -4.94 21.23
N ALA A 26 12.82 -5.56 21.99
CA ALA A 26 11.90 -6.53 21.44
C ALA A 26 11.13 -5.75 20.36
N CYS A 27 11.65 -5.75 19.14
CA CYS A 27 10.83 -5.59 17.98
C CYS A 27 9.81 -6.72 18.09
N SER A 28 8.66 -6.40 18.70
CA SER A 28 7.46 -7.18 18.50
C SER A 28 7.27 -7.14 16.98
N SER A 29 7.70 -8.18 16.31
CA SER A 29 7.21 -8.51 14.98
C SER A 29 5.75 -8.92 15.18
N GLY A 30 4.92 -7.95 15.55
CA GLY A 30 3.48 -8.06 15.43
C GLY A 30 3.26 -8.32 13.96
N SER A 31 2.77 -9.51 13.63
CA SER A 31 2.29 -9.84 12.31
C SER A 31 1.41 -8.69 11.85
N ALA A 32 1.83 -7.96 10.79
CA ALA A 32 1.05 -6.84 10.30
C ALA A 32 -0.33 -7.38 9.91
N LYS A 33 -1.40 -6.82 10.49
CA LYS A 33 -2.78 -7.21 10.19
C LYS A 33 -2.97 -7.19 8.69
N LYS A 34 -3.44 -8.29 8.14
CA LYS A 34 -3.73 -8.44 6.71
C LYS A 34 -5.19 -8.78 6.54
N CYS A 35 -5.90 -7.95 5.79
CA CYS A 35 -7.26 -8.21 5.38
C CYS A 35 -7.29 -8.56 3.88
N THR A 36 -8.03 -9.60 3.54
CA THR A 36 -8.27 -10.04 2.17
C THR A 36 -9.76 -9.92 1.87
N ALA A 37 -10.12 -9.15 0.86
CA ALA A 37 -11.49 -9.01 0.37
C ALA A 37 -11.65 -9.77 -0.94
N THR A 38 -12.64 -10.64 -1.01
CA THR A 38 -13.04 -11.36 -2.21
C THR A 38 -14.34 -10.78 -2.72
N LEU A 39 -14.29 -10.07 -3.83
CA LEU A 39 -15.45 -9.46 -4.52
C LEU A 39 -15.93 -10.38 -5.64
N THR A 40 -17.20 -10.69 -5.64
CA THR A 40 -17.87 -11.33 -6.77
C THR A 40 -18.83 -10.33 -7.41
N LEU A 41 -18.59 -9.99 -8.68
CA LEU A 41 -19.40 -9.02 -9.44
C LEU A 41 -19.50 -9.48 -10.91
N GLY A 42 -20.72 -9.54 -11.44
CA GLY A 42 -20.95 -9.98 -12.81
C GLY A 42 -20.50 -11.43 -13.10
N GLY A 43 -20.49 -12.29 -12.09
CA GLY A 43 -20.01 -13.68 -12.22
C GLY A 43 -18.48 -13.86 -12.19
N LEU A 44 -17.73 -12.75 -12.05
CA LEU A 44 -16.28 -12.76 -11.93
C LEU A 44 -15.85 -12.49 -10.49
N THR A 45 -14.68 -12.97 -10.12
CA THR A 45 -14.13 -12.82 -8.78
C THR A 45 -12.82 -12.04 -8.79
N PHE A 46 -12.72 -11.06 -7.89
CA PHE A 46 -11.55 -10.19 -7.75
C PHE A 46 -11.11 -10.17 -6.29
N VAL A 47 -9.80 -10.24 -6.05
CA VAL A 47 -9.24 -10.26 -4.70
C VAL A 47 -8.43 -8.98 -4.48
N GLY A 48 -8.72 -8.30 -3.36
CA GLY A 48 -7.97 -7.15 -2.89
C GLY A 48 -7.41 -7.41 -1.50
N GLU A 49 -6.25 -6.88 -1.20
CA GLU A 49 -5.56 -7.04 0.08
C GLU A 49 -5.14 -5.68 0.62
N ASP A 50 -5.25 -5.50 1.93
CA ASP A 50 -4.75 -4.32 2.67
C ASP A 50 -4.72 -4.62 4.18
N ALA A 51 -4.11 -3.76 4.98
CA ALA A 51 -4.18 -3.84 6.44
C ALA A 51 -5.56 -3.47 7.01
N ALA A 52 -6.39 -2.77 6.24
CA ALA A 52 -7.74 -2.35 6.59
C ALA A 52 -8.78 -3.00 5.66
N GLU A 53 -9.86 -3.50 6.23
CA GLU A 53 -10.95 -4.17 5.50
C GLU A 53 -11.54 -3.32 4.37
N GLU A 54 -11.84 -2.03 4.66
CA GLU A 54 -12.38 -1.12 3.65
C GLU A 54 -11.42 -0.92 2.47
N LYS A 55 -10.12 -0.82 2.76
CA LYS A 55 -9.10 -0.68 1.71
C LYS A 55 -8.93 -1.96 0.91
N ALA A 56 -8.96 -3.12 1.57
CA ALA A 56 -8.96 -4.41 0.87
C ALA A 56 -10.16 -4.53 -0.09
N THR A 57 -11.36 -4.12 0.35
CA THR A 57 -12.56 -4.08 -0.50
C THR A 57 -12.39 -3.11 -1.66
N ARG A 58 -11.86 -1.91 -1.42
CA ARG A 58 -11.57 -0.93 -2.48
C ARG A 58 -10.53 -1.46 -3.47
N ASN A 59 -9.51 -2.17 -3.00
CA ASN A 59 -8.49 -2.79 -3.86
C ASN A 59 -9.10 -3.89 -4.74
N ALA A 60 -10.03 -4.68 -4.23
CA ALA A 60 -10.80 -5.63 -5.04
C ALA A 60 -11.64 -4.92 -6.13
N CYS A 61 -12.28 -3.79 -5.79
CA CYS A 61 -12.99 -2.95 -6.76
C CYS A 61 -12.04 -2.36 -7.81
N ASN A 62 -10.87 -1.85 -7.41
CA ASN A 62 -9.86 -1.33 -8.34
C ASN A 62 -9.41 -2.41 -9.33
N LYS A 63 -9.29 -3.64 -8.87
CA LYS A 63 -8.94 -4.78 -9.72
C LYS A 63 -10.05 -5.08 -10.73
N TYR A 64 -11.31 -5.15 -10.27
CA TYR A 64 -12.48 -5.25 -11.16
C TYR A 64 -12.45 -4.15 -12.23
N CYS A 65 -12.21 -2.90 -11.84
CA CYS A 65 -12.21 -1.76 -12.75
C CYS A 65 -11.16 -1.90 -13.86
N ARG A 66 -9.98 -2.39 -13.54
CA ARG A 66 -8.92 -2.58 -14.53
C ARG A 66 -9.15 -3.77 -15.46
N GLU A 67 -9.71 -4.85 -14.92
CA GLU A 67 -9.77 -6.13 -15.63
C GLU A 67 -11.08 -6.35 -16.36
N ALA A 68 -12.20 -5.82 -15.85
CA ALA A 68 -13.53 -6.19 -16.33
C ALA A 68 -14.49 -5.02 -16.57
N ASP A 69 -14.13 -3.79 -16.21
CA ASP A 69 -15.03 -2.65 -16.42
C ASP A 69 -15.01 -2.17 -17.88
N PRO A 70 -16.15 -2.15 -18.58
CA PRO A 70 -16.20 -1.73 -19.97
C PRO A 70 -15.87 -0.24 -20.16
N GLY A 71 -16.11 0.60 -19.16
CA GLY A 71 -15.75 2.03 -19.21
C GLY A 71 -14.24 2.22 -19.23
N TYR A 72 -13.52 1.49 -18.38
CA TYR A 72 -12.06 1.52 -18.41
C TYR A 72 -11.50 0.95 -19.72
N GLU A 73 -12.06 -0.16 -20.21
CA GLU A 73 -11.66 -0.74 -21.50
C GLU A 73 -11.74 0.28 -22.64
N ALA A 74 -12.85 1.00 -22.73
CA ALA A 74 -13.05 2.03 -23.74
C ALA A 74 -12.04 3.19 -23.61
N MET A 75 -11.83 3.70 -22.38
CA MET A 75 -10.87 4.78 -22.12
C MET A 75 -9.43 4.36 -22.44
N TYR A 76 -9.05 3.14 -22.04
CA TYR A 76 -7.74 2.59 -22.30
C TYR A 76 -7.49 2.43 -23.81
N GLY A 77 -8.46 1.93 -24.58
CA GLY A 77 -8.37 1.82 -26.03
C GLY A 77 -8.12 3.17 -26.71
N VAL A 78 -8.90 4.19 -26.35
CA VAL A 78 -8.72 5.56 -26.86
C VAL A 78 -7.34 6.11 -26.49
N TRP A 79 -6.90 5.89 -25.26
CA TRP A 79 -5.59 6.36 -24.79
C TRP A 79 -4.45 5.67 -25.54
N LEU A 80 -4.52 4.36 -25.78
CA LEU A 80 -3.50 3.61 -26.53
C LEU A 80 -3.24 4.17 -27.92
N ASP A 81 -4.29 4.67 -28.58
CA ASP A 81 -4.19 5.23 -29.94
C ASP A 81 -3.80 6.71 -29.95
N SER A 82 -3.78 7.34 -28.78
CA SER A 82 -3.30 8.72 -28.61
C SER A 82 -1.78 8.83 -28.79
N PRO A 83 -1.26 10.04 -29.06
CA PRO A 83 0.17 10.29 -29.07
C PRO A 83 0.87 9.87 -27.76
N ALA A 84 0.22 10.06 -26.61
CA ALA A 84 0.75 9.71 -25.29
C ALA A 84 0.87 8.19 -25.11
N GLY A 85 -0.15 7.42 -25.48
CA GLY A 85 -0.12 5.95 -25.43
C GLY A 85 0.92 5.34 -26.35
N LYS A 86 1.05 5.89 -27.55
CA LYS A 86 2.08 5.47 -28.51
C LYS A 86 3.49 5.80 -28.02
N ALA A 87 3.70 6.99 -27.48
CA ALA A 87 4.98 7.39 -26.89
C ALA A 87 5.35 6.57 -25.65
N ALA A 88 4.34 6.09 -24.90
CA ALA A 88 4.54 5.19 -23.77
C ALA A 88 4.82 3.73 -24.16
N GLY A 89 4.85 3.41 -25.46
CA GLY A 89 5.13 2.05 -25.94
C GLY A 89 3.93 1.10 -25.89
N ARG A 90 2.71 1.63 -25.83
CA ARG A 90 1.45 0.86 -25.76
C ARG A 90 1.46 -0.16 -24.58
N PRO A 91 1.64 0.30 -23.34
CA PRO A 91 1.76 -0.57 -22.17
C PRO A 91 0.45 -1.32 -21.89
N SER A 92 0.53 -2.34 -21.02
CA SER A 92 -0.65 -3.07 -20.52
C SER A 92 -1.63 -2.16 -19.76
N LYS A 93 -2.84 -2.67 -19.51
CA LYS A 93 -3.87 -1.96 -18.73
C LYS A 93 -3.37 -1.57 -17.32
N GLU A 94 -2.62 -2.48 -16.68
CA GLU A 94 -2.04 -2.27 -15.36
C GLU A 94 -0.97 -1.17 -15.38
N GLU A 95 -0.17 -1.13 -16.42
CA GLU A 95 0.91 -0.12 -16.54
C GLU A 95 0.36 1.23 -16.98
N ALA A 96 -0.68 1.26 -17.81
CA ALA A 96 -1.28 2.48 -18.35
C ALA A 96 -1.81 3.41 -17.25
N ILE A 97 -2.37 2.87 -16.16
CA ILE A 97 -2.87 3.68 -15.05
C ILE A 97 -1.77 4.51 -14.37
N PHE A 98 -0.51 4.08 -14.44
CA PHE A 98 0.63 4.82 -13.90
C PHE A 98 1.23 5.80 -14.91
N LYS A 99 0.80 5.75 -16.16
CA LYS A 99 1.26 6.62 -17.25
C LYS A 99 0.29 7.76 -17.56
N ASP A 100 -0.97 7.60 -17.16
CA ASP A 100 -2.00 8.62 -17.42
C ASP A 100 -2.89 8.84 -16.19
N LYS A 101 -2.91 10.10 -15.73
CA LYS A 101 -3.70 10.47 -14.55
C LYS A 101 -5.20 10.24 -14.73
N LYS A 102 -5.75 10.42 -15.94
CA LYS A 102 -7.18 10.23 -16.18
C LYS A 102 -7.57 8.77 -16.07
N LEU A 103 -6.71 7.85 -16.57
CA LEU A 103 -6.91 6.42 -16.41
C LEU A 103 -6.82 6.01 -14.94
N MET A 104 -5.84 6.54 -14.20
CA MET A 104 -5.73 6.31 -12.77
C MET A 104 -6.96 6.81 -12.00
N ASP A 105 -7.36 8.05 -12.22
CA ASP A 105 -8.51 8.67 -11.54
C ASP A 105 -9.81 7.91 -11.85
N TYR A 106 -9.97 7.45 -13.10
CA TYR A 106 -11.12 6.64 -13.45
C TYR A 106 -11.17 5.34 -12.64
N VAL A 107 -10.09 4.59 -12.60
CA VAL A 107 -10.03 3.30 -11.89
C VAL A 107 -10.19 3.50 -10.37
N THR A 108 -9.43 4.43 -9.78
CA THR A 108 -9.31 4.54 -8.33
C THR A 108 -10.41 5.38 -7.67
N VAL A 109 -11.10 6.23 -8.45
CA VAL A 109 -12.15 7.10 -7.94
C VAL A 109 -13.49 6.77 -8.59
N THR A 110 -13.64 6.95 -9.90
CA THR A 110 -14.95 6.84 -10.58
C THR A 110 -15.48 5.42 -10.51
N CYS A 111 -14.80 4.50 -11.15
CA CYS A 111 -15.23 3.10 -11.21
C CYS A 111 -15.21 2.42 -9.82
N ALA A 112 -14.19 2.70 -8.99
CA ALA A 112 -14.14 2.14 -7.65
C ALA A 112 -15.36 2.54 -6.79
N ASN A 113 -15.80 3.79 -6.85
CA ASN A 113 -16.99 4.25 -6.13
C ASN A 113 -18.28 3.62 -6.69
N GLU A 114 -18.39 3.45 -8.00
CA GLU A 114 -19.50 2.74 -8.62
C GLU A 114 -19.55 1.26 -8.22
N CYS A 115 -18.37 0.61 -8.16
CA CYS A 115 -18.25 -0.77 -7.68
C CYS A 115 -18.70 -0.89 -6.23
N LEU A 116 -18.26 0.00 -5.33
CA LEU A 116 -18.69 0.03 -3.93
C LEU A 116 -20.21 0.29 -3.81
N ALA A 117 -20.78 1.13 -4.66
CA ALA A 117 -22.23 1.35 -4.71
C ALA A 117 -22.97 0.06 -5.14
N LYS A 118 -22.48 -0.65 -6.15
CA LYS A 118 -23.04 -1.94 -6.57
C LYS A 118 -23.03 -2.98 -5.43
N ILE A 119 -21.98 -3.01 -4.61
CA ILE A 119 -21.93 -3.87 -3.43
C ILE A 119 -23.04 -3.48 -2.42
N LYS A 120 -23.18 -2.19 -2.12
CA LYS A 120 -24.23 -1.69 -1.22
C LYS A 120 -25.65 -2.00 -1.71
N ASP A 121 -25.84 -1.95 -3.02
CA ASP A 121 -27.13 -2.23 -3.68
C ASP A 121 -27.41 -3.74 -3.83
N GLY A 122 -26.51 -4.61 -3.33
CA GLY A 122 -26.65 -6.06 -3.43
C GLY A 122 -26.41 -6.64 -4.84
N LYS A 123 -25.86 -5.85 -5.77
CA LYS A 123 -25.50 -6.28 -7.12
C LYS A 123 -24.13 -6.95 -7.18
N GLY A 124 -23.35 -6.81 -6.14
CA GLY A 124 -22.07 -7.47 -5.93
C GLY A 124 -22.00 -8.04 -4.52
N LYS A 125 -21.21 -9.11 -4.34
CA LYS A 125 -20.98 -9.74 -3.04
C LYS A 125 -19.52 -9.56 -2.68
N VAL A 126 -19.24 -9.15 -1.44
CA VAL A 126 -17.90 -9.10 -0.90
C VAL A 126 -17.81 -9.93 0.38
N GLU A 127 -16.74 -10.70 0.49
CA GLU A 127 -16.38 -11.45 1.70
C GLU A 127 -15.00 -10.99 2.14
N THR A 128 -14.86 -10.60 3.40
CA THR A 128 -13.59 -10.11 3.95
C THR A 128 -13.13 -11.03 5.07
N LYS A 129 -11.83 -11.32 5.08
CA LYS A 129 -11.14 -12.04 6.15
C LYS A 129 -9.92 -11.23 6.55
N CYS A 130 -9.73 -11.05 7.86
CA CYS A 130 -8.56 -10.39 8.44
C CYS A 130 -7.89 -11.34 9.43
N ASP A 131 -6.55 -11.42 9.35
CA ASP A 131 -5.71 -12.21 10.25
C ASP A 131 -5.19 -11.33 11.41
#